data_b650bf821d03595fd952fb5400605c73
#
_entry.id   b650bf821d03595fd952fb5400605c73
#
_cell.length_a   1.000
_cell.length_b   1.000
_cell.length_c   1.000
_cell.angle_alpha   90.00
_cell.angle_beta   90.00
_cell.angle_gamma   90.00
#
_symmetry.space_group_name_H-M   'P 1'
#
loop_
_entity.id
_entity.type
_entity.pdbx_description
1 polymer ?
#
loop_
_entity_poly.entity_id
_entity_poly.type
_entity_poly.pdbx_seq_one_letter_code
_entity_poly.pdbx_strand_id
1 'polypeptide(L)'
;MVNFTGISSKQQQAIDLLQKHISLPDVEVAVAQSDQASISIKGEGGEYQLTYRKPHQLYRALSVLATALAEGDKVEIEEQAAYEELAYMADCSRNAVLNVASAKQMIEVLAIMGYSTFELYMEDTYQIEGQPYFGYFRGAYSAEELQKIEAYAQQFDMTFVPCIQTLAHLSAFVKWGVKEVQQLRDVEDIL
;
A
#
# COMPACT_ATOMS: atom_id res chain seq x y z
N MET A 1 22.24 4.27 -15.96
CA MET A 1 21.35 3.31 -15.25
C MET A 1 21.74 3.34 -13.78
N VAL A 2 20.80 3.53 -12.87
CA VAL A 2 21.09 3.54 -11.42
C VAL A 2 21.67 2.19 -11.00
N ASN A 3 22.73 2.21 -10.22
CA ASN A 3 23.31 1.01 -9.65
C ASN A 3 23.12 1.03 -8.13
N PHE A 4 22.40 0.03 -7.61
CA PHE A 4 22.17 -0.12 -6.17
C PHE A 4 23.06 -1.20 -5.59
N THR A 5 23.70 -0.92 -4.46
CA THR A 5 24.42 -1.91 -3.65
C THR A 5 23.76 -2.04 -2.27
N GLY A 6 23.87 -3.19 -1.63
CA GLY A 6 23.32 -3.42 -0.30
C GLY A 6 21.81 -3.71 -0.24
N ILE A 7 21.15 -3.92 -1.40
CA ILE A 7 19.73 -4.31 -1.48
C ILE A 7 19.57 -5.80 -1.78
N SER A 8 18.43 -6.36 -1.35
CA SER A 8 18.02 -7.72 -1.68
C SER A 8 17.36 -7.80 -3.07
N SER A 9 17.25 -9.01 -3.63
CA SER A 9 16.52 -9.24 -4.88
C SER A 9 15.04 -8.83 -4.81
N LYS A 10 14.39 -8.98 -3.65
CA LYS A 10 13.03 -8.50 -3.40
C LYS A 10 12.94 -6.98 -3.52
N GLN A 11 13.86 -6.27 -2.88
CA GLN A 11 13.92 -4.81 -2.94
C GLN A 11 14.19 -4.32 -4.36
N GLN A 12 15.10 -4.98 -5.10
CA GLN A 12 15.34 -4.64 -6.50
C GLN A 12 14.07 -4.78 -7.35
N GLN A 13 13.34 -5.89 -7.21
CA GLN A 13 12.07 -6.09 -7.93
C GLN A 13 11.04 -5.01 -7.59
N ALA A 14 10.91 -4.63 -6.32
CA ALA A 14 10.02 -3.56 -5.89
C ALA A 14 10.44 -2.19 -6.48
N ILE A 15 11.74 -1.89 -6.49
CA ILE A 15 12.28 -0.66 -7.10
C ILE A 15 11.97 -0.63 -8.61
N ASP A 16 12.13 -1.74 -9.30
CA ASP A 16 11.82 -1.85 -10.75
C ASP A 16 10.35 -1.52 -11.05
N LEU A 17 9.42 -1.92 -10.16
CA LEU A 17 8.00 -1.57 -10.28
C LEU A 17 7.75 -0.07 -10.10
N LEU A 18 8.59 0.63 -9.34
CA LEU A 18 8.45 2.06 -9.07
C LEU A 18 9.08 2.96 -10.14
N GLN A 19 9.82 2.43 -11.12
CA GLN A 19 10.50 3.23 -12.16
C GLN A 19 9.57 4.13 -12.96
N LYS A 20 8.29 3.80 -13.05
CA LYS A 20 7.27 4.66 -13.69
C LYS A 20 6.86 5.87 -12.85
N HIS A 21 7.18 5.87 -11.55
CA HIS A 21 6.86 6.94 -10.61
C HIS A 21 8.10 7.73 -10.19
N ILE A 22 9.27 7.07 -10.17
CA ILE A 22 10.53 7.64 -9.70
C ILE A 22 11.55 7.54 -10.83
N SER A 23 12.07 8.67 -11.26
CA SER A 23 13.18 8.72 -12.23
C SER A 23 14.46 9.15 -11.51
N LEU A 24 15.45 8.27 -11.48
CA LEU A 24 16.79 8.56 -10.99
C LEU A 24 17.75 8.65 -12.17
N PRO A 25 18.68 9.61 -12.16
CA PRO A 25 19.78 9.65 -13.17
C PRO A 25 20.73 8.46 -12.98
N ASP A 26 21.76 8.38 -13.83
CA ASP A 26 22.82 7.39 -13.69
C ASP A 26 23.68 7.71 -12.46
N VAL A 27 23.44 7.00 -11.37
CA VAL A 27 24.12 7.20 -10.07
C VAL A 27 24.37 5.87 -9.37
N GLU A 28 25.35 5.88 -8.46
CA GLU A 28 25.65 4.78 -7.55
C GLU A 28 24.99 5.05 -6.19
N VAL A 29 24.20 4.12 -5.68
CA VAL A 29 23.50 4.26 -4.40
C VAL A 29 23.81 3.08 -3.50
N ALA A 30 24.60 3.34 -2.45
CA ALA A 30 24.85 2.37 -1.39
C ALA A 30 23.73 2.43 -0.36
N VAL A 31 23.00 1.31 -0.19
CA VAL A 31 21.83 1.23 0.66
C VAL A 31 22.10 0.37 1.89
N ALA A 32 21.70 0.84 3.07
CA ALA A 32 21.82 0.08 4.32
C ALA A 32 20.65 0.35 5.27
N GLN A 33 20.34 -0.62 6.14
CA GLN A 33 19.41 -0.41 7.25
C GLN A 33 20.18 0.19 8.45
N SER A 34 19.57 1.15 9.15
CA SER A 34 20.16 1.85 10.29
C SER A 34 19.10 2.28 11.29
N ASP A 35 19.40 2.29 12.58
CA ASP A 35 18.47 2.72 13.62
C ASP A 35 18.56 4.21 13.96
N GLN A 36 19.44 4.98 13.30
CA GLN A 36 19.71 6.37 13.65
C GLN A 36 18.60 7.34 13.25
N ALA A 37 18.13 7.26 12.00
CA ALA A 37 17.07 8.10 11.48
C ALA A 37 16.05 7.22 10.73
N SER A 38 14.87 7.77 10.45
CA SER A 38 13.87 7.05 9.62
C SER A 38 14.40 6.86 8.21
N ILE A 39 14.95 7.93 7.61
CA ILE A 39 15.77 7.88 6.40
C ILE A 39 16.92 8.88 6.52
N SER A 40 18.06 8.58 5.91
CA SER A 40 19.16 9.51 5.73
C SER A 40 19.77 9.30 4.35
N ILE A 41 20.06 10.41 3.65
CA ILE A 41 20.62 10.39 2.30
C ILE A 41 21.74 11.41 2.27
N LYS A 42 22.97 10.97 1.91
CA LYS A 42 24.16 11.84 1.79
C LYS A 42 24.96 11.45 0.57
N GLY A 43 25.45 12.45 -0.16
CA GLY A 43 26.36 12.24 -1.28
C GLY A 43 26.40 13.39 -2.25
N GLU A 44 27.31 13.29 -3.21
CA GLU A 44 27.54 14.24 -4.31
C GLU A 44 28.29 13.56 -5.45
N GLY A 45 28.32 14.18 -6.64
CA GLY A 45 29.13 13.69 -7.76
C GLY A 45 28.71 12.33 -8.30
N GLY A 46 27.44 11.93 -8.12
CA GLY A 46 26.92 10.66 -8.61
C GLY A 46 27.05 9.49 -7.63
N GLU A 47 27.60 9.68 -6.43
CA GLU A 47 27.75 8.64 -5.39
C GLU A 47 26.96 9.01 -4.15
N TYR A 48 26.02 8.15 -3.73
CA TYR A 48 25.09 8.41 -2.62
C TYR A 48 25.05 7.26 -1.63
N GLN A 49 24.92 7.60 -0.34
CA GLN A 49 24.61 6.68 0.74
C GLN A 49 23.19 6.93 1.19
N LEU A 50 22.37 5.88 1.20
CA LEU A 50 20.98 5.91 1.62
C LEU A 50 20.80 4.93 2.77
N THR A 51 20.31 5.41 3.91
CA THR A 51 19.91 4.54 5.02
C THR A 51 18.45 4.69 5.35
N TYR A 52 17.84 3.61 5.85
CA TYR A 52 16.46 3.57 6.30
C TYR A 52 16.33 2.74 7.57
N ARG A 53 15.34 3.04 8.42
CA ARG A 53 15.11 2.31 9.66
C ARG A 53 14.17 1.11 9.46
N LYS A 54 12.98 1.33 8.88
CA LYS A 54 12.00 0.29 8.59
C LYS A 54 11.97 -0.05 7.09
N PRO A 55 11.79 -1.33 6.70
CA PRO A 55 11.88 -1.75 5.29
C PRO A 55 11.04 -0.93 4.31
N HIS A 56 9.78 -0.59 4.64
CA HIS A 56 8.92 0.24 3.78
C HIS A 56 9.47 1.67 3.55
N GLN A 57 10.33 2.19 4.43
CA GLN A 57 10.89 3.54 4.31
C GLN A 57 11.94 3.66 3.19
N LEU A 58 12.50 2.55 2.70
CA LEU A 58 13.39 2.54 1.55
C LEU A 58 12.75 3.25 0.34
N TYR A 59 11.49 2.96 0.04
CA TYR A 59 10.82 3.50 -1.14
C TYR A 59 10.55 5.00 -1.02
N ARG A 60 10.25 5.47 0.19
CA ARG A 60 10.20 6.91 0.51
C ARG A 60 11.57 7.55 0.29
N ALA A 61 12.63 6.95 0.78
CA ALA A 61 13.98 7.47 0.65
C ALA A 61 14.40 7.62 -0.83
N LEU A 62 14.00 6.67 -1.68
CA LEU A 62 14.25 6.76 -3.13
C LEU A 62 13.50 7.92 -3.78
N SER A 63 12.25 8.18 -3.39
CA SER A 63 11.50 9.31 -3.92
C SER A 63 12.08 10.66 -3.46
N VAL A 64 12.58 10.72 -2.22
CA VAL A 64 13.29 11.91 -1.68
C VAL A 64 14.60 12.13 -2.43
N LEU A 65 15.39 11.08 -2.66
CA LEU A 65 16.62 11.15 -3.45
C LEU A 65 16.35 11.66 -4.87
N ALA A 66 15.33 11.11 -5.55
CA ALA A 66 14.97 11.52 -6.90
C ALA A 66 14.56 13.00 -6.97
N THR A 67 13.83 13.48 -5.98
CA THR A 67 13.44 14.90 -5.88
C THR A 67 14.66 15.79 -5.64
N ALA A 68 15.55 15.41 -4.72
CA ALA A 68 16.75 16.17 -4.41
C ALA A 68 17.70 16.26 -5.62
N LEU A 69 17.88 15.16 -6.37
CA LEU A 69 18.73 15.13 -7.56
C LEU A 69 18.17 15.95 -8.73
N ALA A 70 16.88 16.21 -8.76
CA ALA A 70 16.30 17.15 -9.73
C ALA A 70 16.65 18.62 -9.42
N GLU A 71 17.02 18.94 -8.17
CA GLU A 71 17.40 20.28 -7.72
C GLU A 71 18.92 20.50 -7.71
N GLY A 72 19.71 19.45 -7.55
CA GLY A 72 21.17 19.51 -7.52
C GLY A 72 21.80 18.17 -7.22
N ASP A 73 23.13 18.07 -7.35
CA ASP A 73 23.84 16.81 -7.16
C ASP A 73 24.31 16.59 -5.71
N LYS A 74 24.43 17.65 -4.91
CA LYS A 74 24.79 17.52 -3.49
C LYS A 74 23.54 17.31 -2.64
N VAL A 75 23.47 16.13 -2.02
CA VAL A 75 22.34 15.74 -1.17
C VAL A 75 22.83 15.50 0.26
N GLU A 76 22.19 16.15 1.22
CA GLU A 76 22.34 15.89 2.65
C GLU A 76 20.98 16.04 3.32
N ILE A 77 20.25 14.93 3.49
CA ILE A 77 18.89 14.89 4.00
C ILE A 77 18.79 13.87 5.13
N GLU A 78 18.11 14.26 6.20
CA GLU A 78 17.72 13.38 7.26
C GLU A 78 16.24 13.63 7.60
N GLU A 79 15.42 12.59 7.56
CA GLU A 79 14.01 12.65 7.96
C GLU A 79 13.77 11.75 9.17
N GLN A 80 12.96 12.23 10.10
CA GLN A 80 12.46 11.47 11.23
C GLN A 80 10.95 11.35 11.12
N ALA A 81 10.45 10.12 11.02
CA ALA A 81 9.02 9.87 10.99
C ALA A 81 8.37 10.28 12.33
N ALA A 82 7.29 11.04 12.25
CA ALA A 82 6.54 11.48 13.42
C ALA A 82 5.72 10.34 14.06
N TYR A 83 5.40 9.31 13.26
CA TYR A 83 4.60 8.16 13.67
C TYR A 83 5.30 6.86 13.32
N GLU A 84 5.08 5.83 14.14
CA GLU A 84 5.63 4.49 13.90
C GLU A 84 4.93 3.78 12.74
N GLU A 85 3.65 4.07 12.52
CA GLU A 85 2.83 3.54 11.44
C GLU A 85 2.07 4.66 10.76
N LEU A 86 1.98 4.59 9.46
CA LEU A 86 1.19 5.48 8.62
C LEU A 86 0.32 4.63 7.72
N ALA A 87 -1.00 4.65 7.97
CA ALA A 87 -1.99 3.90 7.23
C ALA A 87 -2.81 4.79 6.29
N TYR A 88 -3.16 4.26 5.13
CA TYR A 88 -4.16 4.83 4.23
C TYR A 88 -5.33 3.87 4.08
N MET A 89 -6.52 4.34 4.42
CA MET A 89 -7.76 3.59 4.27
C MET A 89 -8.51 4.06 3.03
N ALA A 90 -8.68 3.17 2.04
CA ALA A 90 -9.51 3.41 0.87
C ALA A 90 -10.94 2.92 1.12
N ASP A 91 -11.94 3.79 0.98
CA ASP A 91 -13.34 3.41 1.08
C ASP A 91 -13.78 2.67 -0.20
N CYS A 92 -13.96 1.35 -0.09
CA CYS A 92 -14.49 0.47 -1.13
C CYS A 92 -15.95 0.08 -0.87
N SER A 93 -16.63 0.73 0.07
CA SER A 93 -18.00 0.39 0.47
C SER A 93 -19.07 1.28 -0.16
N ARG A 94 -18.70 2.41 -0.76
CA ARG A 94 -19.65 3.36 -1.34
C ARG A 94 -19.76 3.19 -2.87
N ASN A 95 -19.15 4.05 -3.65
CA ASN A 95 -19.35 4.09 -5.11
C ASN A 95 -18.13 3.66 -5.92
N ALA A 96 -17.00 3.41 -5.28
CA ALA A 96 -15.73 3.11 -5.94
C ALA A 96 -15.05 1.92 -5.28
N VAL A 97 -15.36 0.72 -5.76
CA VAL A 97 -14.59 -0.47 -5.41
C VAL A 97 -13.38 -0.51 -6.34
N LEU A 98 -12.18 -0.41 -5.78
CA LEU A 98 -10.95 -0.47 -6.56
C LEU A 98 -10.80 -1.88 -7.17
N ASN A 99 -10.57 -1.98 -8.46
CA ASN A 99 -10.12 -3.26 -9.00
C ASN A 99 -8.67 -3.55 -8.59
N VAL A 100 -8.22 -4.79 -8.77
CA VAL A 100 -6.87 -5.23 -8.39
C VAL A 100 -5.77 -4.36 -9.00
N ALA A 101 -5.93 -3.90 -10.25
CA ALA A 101 -4.94 -3.06 -10.92
C ALA A 101 -4.84 -1.67 -10.26
N SER A 102 -5.99 -1.06 -9.95
CA SER A 102 -6.04 0.25 -9.27
C SER A 102 -5.52 0.15 -7.83
N ALA A 103 -5.83 -0.94 -7.12
CA ALA A 103 -5.28 -1.19 -5.78
C ALA A 103 -3.75 -1.29 -5.82
N LYS A 104 -3.18 -1.99 -6.81
CA LYS A 104 -1.73 -2.06 -7.00
C LYS A 104 -1.09 -0.71 -7.30
N GLN A 105 -1.71 0.10 -8.15
CA GLN A 105 -1.24 1.47 -8.42
C GLN A 105 -1.27 2.33 -7.16
N MET A 106 -2.31 2.20 -6.34
CA MET A 106 -2.41 2.90 -5.06
C MET A 106 -1.27 2.48 -4.12
N ILE A 107 -0.99 1.18 -3.99
CA ILE A 107 0.11 0.66 -3.18
C ILE A 107 1.45 1.26 -3.62
N GLU A 108 1.73 1.36 -4.92
CA GLU A 108 2.96 1.97 -5.43
C GLU A 108 3.09 3.44 -5.01
N VAL A 109 2.02 4.21 -5.16
CA VAL A 109 2.00 5.62 -4.73
C VAL A 109 2.19 5.74 -3.22
N LEU A 110 1.51 4.92 -2.44
CA LEU A 110 1.65 4.91 -0.99
C LEU A 110 3.06 4.51 -0.55
N ALA A 111 3.71 3.56 -1.24
CA ALA A 111 5.08 3.16 -0.96
C ALA A 111 6.06 4.34 -1.13
N ILE A 112 5.99 5.08 -2.23
CA ILE A 112 6.87 6.26 -2.44
C ILE A 112 6.55 7.44 -1.52
N MET A 113 5.34 7.48 -0.93
CA MET A 113 4.97 8.43 0.11
C MET A 113 5.39 7.99 1.52
N GLY A 114 5.82 6.74 1.70
CA GLY A 114 6.32 6.21 2.98
C GLY A 114 5.23 5.60 3.88
N TYR A 115 4.07 5.25 3.33
CA TYR A 115 3.04 4.54 4.07
C TYR A 115 3.47 3.11 4.41
N SER A 116 3.14 2.68 5.62
CA SER A 116 3.41 1.33 6.12
C SER A 116 2.24 0.37 5.96
N THR A 117 1.02 0.92 5.79
CA THR A 117 -0.21 0.12 5.80
C THR A 117 -1.19 0.62 4.76
N PHE A 118 -1.76 -0.30 4.01
CA PHE A 118 -2.87 -0.07 3.08
C PHE A 118 -4.11 -0.82 3.56
N GLU A 119 -5.19 -0.11 3.75
CA GLU A 119 -6.46 -0.63 4.25
C GLU A 119 -7.56 -0.49 3.21
N LEU A 120 -8.37 -1.52 3.02
CA LEU A 120 -9.61 -1.47 2.25
C LEU A 120 -10.79 -1.49 3.22
N TYR A 121 -11.52 -0.40 3.32
CA TYR A 121 -12.77 -0.36 4.07
C TYR A 121 -13.87 -0.99 3.21
N MET A 122 -14.28 -2.19 3.61
CA MET A 122 -15.25 -3.02 2.90
C MET A 122 -16.43 -3.30 3.82
N GLU A 123 -17.63 -2.98 3.43
CA GLU A 123 -18.85 -3.41 4.14
C GLU A 123 -19.22 -4.83 3.70
N ASP A 124 -19.85 -4.92 2.56
CA ASP A 124 -20.25 -6.19 1.92
C ASP A 124 -19.50 -6.42 0.59
N THR A 125 -18.42 -5.67 0.30
CA THR A 125 -17.72 -5.76 -0.99
C THR A 125 -16.65 -6.85 -1.04
N TYR A 126 -16.95 -8.03 -0.48
CA TYR A 126 -16.17 -9.25 -0.62
C TYR A 126 -17.12 -10.45 -0.72
N GLN A 127 -16.62 -11.56 -1.27
CA GLN A 127 -17.43 -12.75 -1.48
C GLN A 127 -17.41 -13.66 -0.26
N ILE A 128 -18.58 -14.19 0.09
CA ILE A 128 -18.74 -15.24 1.11
C ILE A 128 -19.34 -16.46 0.42
N GLU A 129 -18.68 -17.61 0.59
CA GLU A 129 -19.15 -18.87 0.04
C GLU A 129 -20.57 -19.22 0.58
N GLY A 130 -21.45 -19.60 -0.31
CA GLY A 130 -22.84 -19.92 0.03
C GLY A 130 -23.75 -18.71 0.27
N GLN A 131 -23.25 -17.47 0.13
CA GLN A 131 -24.02 -16.23 0.34
C GLN A 131 -24.11 -15.39 -0.95
N PRO A 132 -24.92 -15.77 -1.94
CA PRO A 132 -24.94 -15.13 -3.27
C PRO A 132 -25.40 -13.66 -3.26
N TYR A 133 -26.10 -13.22 -2.20
CA TYR A 133 -26.56 -11.84 -2.06
C TYR A 133 -25.58 -10.94 -1.31
N PHE A 134 -24.53 -11.50 -0.68
CA PHE A 134 -23.50 -10.73 -0.05
C PHE A 134 -22.60 -10.10 -1.13
N GLY A 135 -22.48 -8.77 -1.13
CA GLY A 135 -21.78 -8.05 -2.19
C GLY A 135 -22.46 -8.01 -3.56
N TYR A 136 -23.75 -8.41 -3.64
CA TYR A 136 -24.48 -8.47 -4.90
C TYR A 136 -24.60 -7.10 -5.55
N PHE A 137 -24.14 -6.99 -6.82
CA PHE A 137 -24.01 -5.73 -7.59
C PHE A 137 -23.07 -4.69 -6.97
N ARG A 138 -22.15 -5.10 -6.10
CA ARG A 138 -21.24 -4.19 -5.39
C ARG A 138 -19.80 -4.27 -5.86
N GLY A 139 -19.44 -5.13 -6.80
CA GLY A 139 -18.06 -5.35 -7.22
C GLY A 139 -17.22 -6.08 -6.17
N ALA A 140 -17.84 -7.06 -5.49
CA ALA A 140 -17.24 -7.79 -4.37
C ALA A 140 -15.95 -8.53 -4.78
N TYR A 141 -14.90 -8.34 -3.99
CA TYR A 141 -13.62 -9.03 -4.17
C TYR A 141 -13.76 -10.53 -3.90
N SER A 142 -13.13 -11.33 -4.73
CA SER A 142 -12.86 -12.73 -4.41
C SER A 142 -11.69 -12.84 -3.43
N ALA A 143 -11.57 -13.98 -2.74
CA ALA A 143 -10.42 -14.27 -1.88
C ALA A 143 -9.09 -14.20 -2.66
N GLU A 144 -9.06 -14.69 -3.92
CA GLU A 144 -7.89 -14.62 -4.78
C GLU A 144 -7.49 -13.18 -5.12
N GLU A 145 -8.45 -12.29 -5.32
CA GLU A 145 -8.18 -10.88 -5.62
C GLU A 145 -7.57 -10.18 -4.40
N LEU A 146 -8.10 -10.43 -3.20
CA LEU A 146 -7.54 -9.90 -1.94
C LEU A 146 -6.13 -10.43 -1.70
N GLN A 147 -5.87 -11.73 -1.92
CA GLN A 147 -4.54 -12.33 -1.83
C GLN A 147 -3.55 -11.70 -2.83
N LYS A 148 -3.99 -11.37 -4.05
CA LYS A 148 -3.15 -10.68 -5.05
C LYS A 148 -2.79 -9.26 -4.61
N ILE A 149 -3.70 -8.55 -3.95
CA ILE A 149 -3.45 -7.21 -3.40
C ILE A 149 -2.47 -7.31 -2.23
N GLU A 150 -2.70 -8.23 -1.29
CA GLU A 150 -1.83 -8.49 -0.16
C GLU A 150 -0.41 -8.84 -0.58
N ALA A 151 -0.26 -9.82 -1.48
CA ALA A 151 1.04 -10.23 -1.99
C ALA A 151 1.78 -9.09 -2.70
N TYR A 152 1.04 -8.17 -3.32
CA TYR A 152 1.62 -6.99 -3.95
C TYR A 152 2.07 -5.94 -2.93
N ALA A 153 1.28 -5.67 -1.89
CA ALA A 153 1.66 -4.78 -0.79
C ALA A 153 2.92 -5.28 -0.06
N GLN A 154 3.02 -6.59 0.15
CA GLN A 154 4.17 -7.22 0.78
C GLN A 154 5.48 -7.06 -0.02
N GLN A 155 5.43 -6.81 -1.34
CA GLN A 155 6.63 -6.50 -2.12
C GLN A 155 7.29 -5.20 -1.66
N PHE A 156 6.50 -4.26 -1.16
CA PHE A 156 6.94 -2.97 -0.61
C PHE A 156 7.05 -2.97 0.92
N ASP A 157 7.07 -4.14 1.55
CA ASP A 157 7.07 -4.29 3.01
C ASP A 157 5.92 -3.52 3.70
N MET A 158 4.79 -3.39 2.98
CA MET A 158 3.57 -2.75 3.44
C MET A 158 2.58 -3.80 3.96
N THR A 159 1.96 -3.52 5.11
CA THR A 159 0.85 -4.31 5.64
C THR A 159 -0.43 -4.05 4.85
N PHE A 160 -1.16 -5.10 4.53
CA PHE A 160 -2.49 -5.00 3.94
C PHE A 160 -3.55 -5.38 4.97
N VAL A 161 -4.59 -4.54 5.11
CA VAL A 161 -5.69 -4.77 6.06
C VAL A 161 -7.03 -4.71 5.34
N PRO A 162 -7.71 -5.85 5.18
CA PRO A 162 -9.11 -5.87 4.75
C PRO A 162 -10.00 -5.53 5.96
N CYS A 163 -10.57 -4.31 5.97
CA CYS A 163 -11.47 -3.85 7.04
C CYS A 163 -12.88 -4.30 6.74
N ILE A 164 -13.29 -5.44 7.28
CA ILE A 164 -14.62 -6.02 7.10
C ILE A 164 -15.56 -5.64 8.23
N GLN A 165 -16.84 -5.47 7.88
CA GLN A 165 -17.92 -5.27 8.85
C GLN A 165 -18.59 -6.62 9.17
N THR A 166 -18.87 -6.85 10.45
CA THR A 166 -19.42 -8.13 10.91
C THR A 166 -20.79 -8.02 11.57
N LEU A 167 -21.08 -6.93 12.26
CA LEU A 167 -22.31 -6.75 13.02
C LEU A 167 -23.20 -5.62 12.49
N ALA A 168 -22.62 -4.56 11.97
CA ALA A 168 -23.32 -3.36 11.48
C ALA A 168 -22.77 -2.90 10.14
N HIS A 169 -23.35 -1.83 9.57
CA HIS A 169 -23.03 -1.30 8.23
C HIS A 169 -23.24 -2.30 7.10
N LEU A 170 -24.28 -3.15 7.23
CA LEU A 170 -24.61 -4.19 6.26
C LEU A 170 -25.93 -3.93 5.52
N SER A 171 -26.42 -2.68 5.53
CA SER A 171 -27.68 -2.30 4.86
C SER A 171 -27.73 -2.69 3.38
N ALA A 172 -26.58 -2.66 2.69
CA ALA A 172 -26.48 -3.07 1.29
C ALA A 172 -26.78 -4.57 1.08
N PHE A 173 -26.46 -5.41 2.06
CA PHE A 173 -26.74 -6.84 2.07
C PHE A 173 -28.15 -7.14 2.63
N VAL A 174 -28.50 -6.62 3.81
CA VAL A 174 -29.75 -6.97 4.50
C VAL A 174 -31.00 -6.38 3.85
N LYS A 175 -30.86 -5.47 2.88
CA LYS A 175 -32.00 -4.94 2.08
C LYS A 175 -32.68 -5.98 1.19
N TRP A 176 -31.99 -7.09 0.86
CA TRP A 176 -32.53 -8.11 -0.02
C TRP A 176 -33.69 -8.87 0.64
N GLY A 177 -34.83 -8.89 -0.04
CA GLY A 177 -36.10 -9.46 0.48
C GLY A 177 -36.21 -11.00 0.41
N VAL A 178 -35.06 -11.69 0.35
CA VAL A 178 -35.04 -13.17 0.32
C VAL A 178 -35.04 -13.72 1.73
N LYS A 179 -35.72 -14.87 1.93
CA LYS A 179 -35.98 -15.46 3.25
C LYS A 179 -34.69 -15.68 4.05
N GLU A 180 -33.64 -16.16 3.41
CA GLU A 180 -32.36 -16.48 4.03
C GLU A 180 -31.68 -15.22 4.60
N VAL A 181 -31.76 -14.09 3.90
CA VAL A 181 -31.23 -12.81 4.37
C VAL A 181 -32.09 -12.22 5.48
N GLN A 182 -33.42 -12.28 5.33
CA GLN A 182 -34.34 -11.74 6.34
C GLN A 182 -34.26 -12.46 7.67
N GLN A 183 -33.89 -13.74 7.69
CA GLN A 183 -33.68 -14.50 8.92
C GLN A 183 -32.42 -14.11 9.69
N LEU A 184 -31.44 -13.48 9.04
CA LEU A 184 -30.20 -13.00 9.66
C LEU A 184 -30.32 -11.57 10.20
N ARG A 185 -31.32 -10.84 9.72
CA ARG A 185 -31.51 -9.42 10.03
C ARG A 185 -32.14 -9.21 11.41
N ASP A 186 -31.44 -8.52 12.31
CA ASP A 186 -32.00 -8.07 13.59
C ASP A 186 -32.73 -6.73 13.41
N VAL A 187 -32.02 -5.69 12.99
CA VAL A 187 -32.61 -4.39 12.65
C VAL A 187 -32.13 -3.96 11.26
N GLU A 188 -32.37 -2.73 10.85
CA GLU A 188 -32.25 -2.26 9.48
C GLU A 188 -30.90 -2.56 8.81
N ASP A 189 -29.78 -2.48 9.55
CA ASP A 189 -28.42 -2.71 9.02
C ASP A 189 -27.53 -3.57 9.92
N ILE A 190 -28.14 -4.30 10.86
CA ILE A 190 -27.47 -5.15 11.86
C ILE A 190 -27.88 -6.62 11.66
N LEU A 191 -26.92 -7.53 11.78
CA LEU A 191 -27.12 -8.99 11.81
C LEU A 191 -27.35 -9.48 13.22
#